data_932b2f0af5d6c19d288b751754b2c61b
#
_entry.id   932b2f0af5d6c19d288b751754b2c61b
#
_cell.length_a   1.000
_cell.length_b   1.000
_cell.length_c   1.000
_cell.angle_alpha   90.00
_cell.angle_beta   90.00
_cell.angle_gamma   90.00
#
_symmetry.space_group_name_H-M   'P 1'
#
loop_
_entity.id
_entity.type
_entity.pdbx_description
1 polymer ?
#
loop_
_entity_poly.entity_id
_entity_poly.type
_entity_poly.pdbx_seq_one_letter_code
_entity_poly.pdbx_strand_id
1 'polypeptide(L)' 'MTRYTLQVQLPSLGWVVAIKTSDLFYMASKRARLIAEGHKVKLTKEKK' A
#
# COMPACT_ATOMS: atom_id res chain seq x y z
N MET A 1 15.96 -9.65 1.93
CA MET A 1 15.27 -8.64 1.12
C MET A 1 14.06 -8.08 1.86
N THR A 2 13.81 -6.80 1.71
CA THR A 2 12.65 -6.16 2.31
C THR A 2 11.49 -6.15 1.32
N ARG A 3 10.33 -6.55 1.77
CA ARG A 3 9.13 -6.52 0.96
C ARG A 3 8.13 -5.56 1.60
N TYR A 4 7.52 -4.73 0.78
CA TYR A 4 6.53 -3.76 1.23
C TYR A 4 5.13 -4.22 0.84
N THR A 5 4.20 -4.05 1.76
CA THR A 5 2.79 -4.34 1.53
C THR A 5 2.00 -3.07 1.74
N LEU A 6 1.26 -2.67 0.74
CA LEU A 6 0.40 -1.49 0.82
C LEU A 6 -1.03 -1.95 0.96
N GLN A 7 -1.69 -1.47 2.01
CA GLN A 7 -3.10 -1.76 2.24
C GLN A 7 -3.91 -0.49 2.06
N VAL A 8 -5.13 -0.66 1.58
CA VAL A 8 -6.05 0.46 1.40
C VAL A 8 -7.35 0.13 2.12
N GLN A 9 -7.97 1.14 2.72
CA GLN A 9 -9.25 0.98 3.39
C GLN A 9 -10.37 1.30 2.42
N LEU A 10 -11.26 0.32 2.22
CA LEU A 10 -12.43 0.48 1.38
C LEU A 10 -13.69 0.57 2.24
N PRO A 11 -14.70 1.34 1.82
CA PRO A 11 -15.90 1.54 2.64
C PRO A 11 -16.63 0.27 3.00
N SER A 12 -16.68 -0.70 2.10
CA SER A 12 -17.47 -1.92 2.32
C SER A 12 -16.63 -3.12 2.74
N LEU A 13 -15.33 -3.12 2.44
CA LEU A 13 -14.47 -4.28 2.69
C LEU A 13 -13.45 -4.09 3.80
N GLY A 14 -13.27 -2.85 4.25
CA GLY A 14 -12.25 -2.54 5.24
C GLY A 14 -10.86 -2.55 4.61
N TRP A 15 -9.87 -3.01 5.37
CA TRP A 15 -8.47 -3.01 4.91
C TRP A 15 -8.21 -4.19 3.98
N VAL A 16 -7.76 -3.88 2.77
CA VAL A 16 -7.39 -4.90 1.79
C VAL A 16 -6.00 -4.62 1.25
N VAL A 17 -5.30 -5.68 0.82
CA VAL A 17 -3.98 -5.53 0.24
C VAL A 17 -4.12 -4.99 -1.18
N ALA A 18 -3.56 -3.81 -1.42
CA ALA A 18 -3.59 -3.19 -2.73
C ALA A 18 -2.41 -3.64 -3.59
N ILE A 19 -1.22 -3.75 -2.97
CA ILE A 19 -0.01 -4.08 -3.72
C ILE A 19 1.05 -4.65 -2.79
N LYS A 20 1.84 -5.58 -3.32
CA LYS A 20 3.02 -6.11 -2.64
C LYS A 20 4.21 -5.98 -3.58
N THR A 21 5.28 -5.35 -3.13
CA THR A 21 6.46 -5.17 -3.96
C THR A 21 7.68 -4.91 -3.10
N SER A 22 8.85 -5.21 -3.65
CA SER A 22 10.12 -4.85 -3.03
C SER A 22 10.66 -3.53 -3.58
N ASP A 23 9.98 -2.95 -4.57
CA ASP A 23 10.38 -1.69 -5.20
C ASP A 23 9.74 -0.52 -4.46
N LEU A 24 10.57 0.23 -3.72
CA LEU A 24 10.08 1.35 -2.92
C LEU A 24 9.51 2.47 -3.77
N PHE A 25 10.11 2.73 -4.94
CA PHE A 25 9.60 3.79 -5.82
C PHE A 25 8.22 3.46 -6.36
N TYR A 26 8.03 2.22 -6.77
CA TYR A 26 6.74 1.77 -7.25
C TYR A 26 5.69 1.86 -6.14
N MET A 27 6.07 1.42 -4.95
CA MET A 27 5.20 1.49 -3.77
C MET A 27 4.81 2.95 -3.47
N ALA A 28 5.78 3.85 -3.48
CA ALA A 28 5.53 5.26 -3.18
C ALA A 28 4.59 5.90 -4.21
N SER A 29 4.76 5.55 -5.48
CA SER A 29 3.89 6.03 -6.55
C SER A 29 2.44 5.60 -6.34
N LYS A 30 2.25 4.32 -6.04
CA LYS A 30 0.90 3.78 -5.82
C LYS A 30 0.27 4.37 -4.57
N ARG A 31 1.05 4.50 -3.51
CA ARG A 31 0.59 5.10 -2.27
C ARG A 31 0.09 6.53 -2.50
N ALA A 32 0.90 7.33 -3.20
CA ALA A 32 0.54 8.72 -3.48
C ALA A 32 -0.75 8.80 -4.29
N ARG A 33 -0.90 7.91 -5.26
CA ARG A 33 -2.09 7.88 -6.10
C ARG A 33 -3.35 7.55 -5.29
N LEU A 34 -3.26 6.56 -4.42
CA LEU A 34 -4.40 6.17 -3.59
C LEU A 34 -4.80 7.29 -2.63
N ILE A 35 -3.82 7.98 -2.06
CA ILE A 35 -4.09 9.12 -1.19
C ILE A 35 -4.76 10.24 -1.96
N ALA A 36 -4.30 10.50 -3.19
CA ALA A 36 -4.89 11.53 -4.04
C ALA A 36 -6.34 11.21 -4.41
N GLU A 37 -6.69 9.92 -4.45
CA GLU A 37 -8.07 9.49 -4.73
C GLU A 37 -8.95 9.51 -3.48
N GLY A 38 -8.40 9.89 -2.34
CA GLY A 38 -9.17 10.01 -1.11
C GLY A 38 -9.23 8.76 -0.25
N HIS A 39 -8.39 7.77 -0.54
CA HIS A 39 -8.35 6.55 0.25
C HIS A 39 -7.36 6.66 1.41
N LYS A 40 -7.64 5.95 2.49
CA LYS A 40 -6.67 5.78 3.57
C LYS A 40 -5.80 4.59 3.24
N VAL A 41 -4.50 4.74 3.45
CA VAL A 41 -3.53 3.70 3.11
C VAL A 41 -2.65 3.39 4.31
N LYS A 42 -2.11 2.17 4.32
CA LYS A 42 -1.24 1.70 5.38
C LYS A 42 -0.09 0.92 4.75
N LEU A 43 1.12 1.31 5.09
CA LEU A 43 2.32 0.66 4.59
C LEU A 43 2.90 -0.25 5.66
N THR A 44 3.13 -1.51 5.29
CA THR A 44 3.74 -2.49 6.17
C THR A 44 5.03 -2.97 5.52
N LYS A 45 6.05 -3.17 6.33
CA LYS A 45 7.35 -3.61 5.88
C LYS A 45 7.61 -5.01 6.44
N GLU A 46 7.97 -5.93 5.56
CA GLU A 46 8.37 -7.28 5.96
C GLU A 46 9.84 -7.48 5.65
N LYS A 47 10.57 -7.94 6.65
CA LYS A 47 11.97 -8.31 6.50
C LYS A 47 12.11 -9.81 6.48
N LYS A 48 12.90 -10.29 5.52
CA LYS A 48 13.28 -11.70 5.49
C LYS A 48 14.77 -11.84 5.36
#